data_a0774622978734c349b049a6524999cb
#
_entry.id   a0774622978734c349b049a6524999cb
#
_cell.length_a   1.000
_cell.length_b   1.000
_cell.length_c   1.000
_cell.angle_alpha   90.00
_cell.angle_beta   90.00
_cell.angle_gamma   90.00
#
_symmetry.space_group_name_H-M   'P 1'
#
loop_
_entity.id
_entity.type
_entity.pdbx_description
1 polymer ?
#
loop_
_entity_poly.entity_id
_entity_poly.type
_entity_poly.pdbx_seq_one_letter_code
_entity_poly.pdbx_strand_id
1 'polypeptide(L)'
;PFSKAIGSPGGTLYRSPTVTKKIYNHTVDVRFQTGVKRSKRVMEVAEAFGLGVSDKEFVVYDNLRFQTQQGDCIYITGQSGSGKSIMLRELARQYRDDYGLKVATLNDVELEDVPLIDQIGKSTEEACKILSKAGLNDAYLFIRRPSELSDGQRYRLIIAKLLDAGVDVIAADE
;
A
#
# COMPACT_ATOMS: atom_id res chain seq x y z
N PRO A 1 -15.77 20.65 -16.17
CA PRO A 1 -16.68 21.30 -17.07
C PRO A 1 -17.57 20.23 -17.73
N PHE A 2 -18.87 20.33 -17.47
CA PHE A 2 -19.89 19.41 -17.97
C PHE A 2 -20.11 19.67 -19.45
N SER A 3 -19.92 18.64 -20.29
CA SER A 3 -20.39 18.62 -21.66
C SER A 3 -21.84 18.10 -21.66
N LYS A 4 -22.80 18.95 -21.99
CA LYS A 4 -24.18 18.57 -22.28
C LYS A 4 -24.22 17.85 -23.63
N ALA A 5 -24.52 16.56 -23.64
CA ALA A 5 -24.92 15.86 -24.84
C ALA A 5 -26.42 16.12 -25.09
N ILE A 6 -26.74 16.70 -26.24
CA ILE A 6 -28.13 16.88 -26.74
C ILE A 6 -28.55 15.54 -27.34
N GLY A 7 -29.53 14.88 -26.72
CA GLY A 7 -30.04 13.59 -27.17
C GLY A 7 -31.04 13.71 -28.30
N SER A 8 -30.92 12.85 -29.32
CA SER A 8 -31.98 12.50 -30.24
C SER A 8 -33.01 11.55 -29.57
N PRO A 9 -34.28 11.59 -29.92
CA PRO A 9 -35.32 10.80 -29.28
C PRO A 9 -35.16 9.32 -29.67
N GLY A 10 -34.88 8.47 -28.72
CA GLY A 10 -34.81 7.02 -28.89
C GLY A 10 -33.58 6.32 -28.27
N GLY A 11 -32.68 7.04 -27.65
CA GLY A 11 -31.52 6.45 -26.99
C GLY A 11 -31.84 5.90 -25.61
N THR A 12 -31.73 4.59 -25.43
CA THR A 12 -31.73 3.95 -24.11
C THR A 12 -30.51 4.44 -23.33
N LEU A 13 -30.73 5.25 -22.30
CA LEU A 13 -29.67 5.67 -21.38
C LEU A 13 -29.19 4.44 -20.60
N TYR A 14 -28.07 3.87 -21.01
CA TYR A 14 -27.34 2.93 -20.16
C TYR A 14 -26.77 3.71 -18.96
N ARG A 15 -27.49 3.66 -17.85
CA ARG A 15 -26.95 4.07 -16.56
C ARG A 15 -25.97 2.97 -16.12
N SER A 16 -24.69 3.25 -16.13
CA SER A 16 -23.71 2.41 -15.46
C SER A 16 -24.20 2.15 -14.03
N PRO A 17 -24.19 0.90 -13.53
CA PRO A 17 -24.58 0.63 -12.17
C PRO A 17 -23.74 1.51 -11.24
N THR A 18 -24.40 2.24 -10.37
CA THR A 18 -23.74 3.06 -9.36
C THR A 18 -23.07 2.07 -8.40
N VAL A 19 -21.79 1.82 -8.59
CA VAL A 19 -21.01 0.97 -7.68
C VAL A 19 -20.95 1.73 -6.35
N THR A 20 -21.71 1.27 -5.37
CA THR A 20 -21.63 1.81 -4.01
C THR A 20 -20.24 1.45 -3.45
N LYS A 21 -19.37 2.44 -3.35
CA LYS A 21 -18.04 2.25 -2.80
C LYS A 21 -18.14 1.94 -1.31
N LYS A 22 -17.41 0.94 -0.85
CA LYS A 22 -17.28 0.64 0.58
C LYS A 22 -16.49 1.75 1.26
N ILE A 23 -16.95 2.16 2.44
CA ILE A 23 -16.30 3.16 3.30
C ILE A 23 -15.70 2.41 4.50
N TYR A 24 -14.48 2.74 4.84
CA TYR A 24 -13.73 2.19 5.97
C TYR A 24 -13.40 3.30 6.95
N ASN A 25 -13.73 3.09 8.24
CA ASN A 25 -13.48 4.07 9.31
C ASN A 25 -12.21 3.65 10.07
N HIS A 26 -11.28 4.55 10.20
CA HIS A 26 -10.01 4.29 10.87
C HIS A 26 -9.90 5.12 12.14
N THR A 27 -9.34 4.50 13.17
CA THR A 27 -8.90 5.18 14.39
C THR A 27 -7.48 4.71 14.69
N VAL A 28 -6.54 5.63 14.68
CA VAL A 28 -5.12 5.33 14.93
C VAL A 28 -4.71 5.99 16.23
N ASP A 29 -4.39 5.17 17.23
CA ASP A 29 -3.81 5.57 18.51
C ASP A 29 -2.53 4.75 18.72
N VAL A 30 -1.38 5.40 18.66
CA VAL A 30 -0.09 4.73 18.79
C VAL A 30 0.77 5.44 19.81
N ARG A 31 1.10 4.71 20.87
CA ARG A 31 1.90 5.18 22.00
C ARG A 31 3.03 4.20 22.27
N PHE A 32 4.20 4.72 22.51
CA PHE A 32 5.36 3.93 22.92
C PHE A 32 5.79 4.27 24.32
N GLN A 33 6.02 3.27 25.14
CA GLN A 33 6.71 3.44 26.41
C GLN A 33 8.21 3.23 26.17
N THR A 34 9.00 4.25 26.35
CA THR A 34 10.46 4.15 26.28
C THR A 34 10.99 3.76 27.66
N GLY A 35 11.10 2.46 27.89
CA GLY A 35 11.87 1.93 29.04
C GLY A 35 13.36 1.92 28.72
N VAL A 36 14.13 2.79 29.35
CA VAL A 36 15.58 2.75 29.21
C VAL A 36 16.13 1.64 30.09
N LYS A 37 16.75 0.60 29.46
CA LYS A 37 17.48 -0.40 30.23
C LYS A 37 18.65 0.28 30.95
N ARG A 38 18.60 0.33 32.29
CA ARG A 38 19.59 0.98 33.14
C ARG A 38 20.86 0.15 33.27
N SER A 39 21.66 0.09 32.20
CA SER A 39 23.01 -0.46 32.28
C SER A 39 23.99 0.61 32.82
N LYS A 40 25.13 0.17 33.35
CA LYS A 40 26.14 1.08 33.87
C LYS A 40 26.55 2.15 32.85
N ARG A 41 26.76 1.76 31.58
CA ARG A 41 27.12 2.70 30.50
C ARG A 41 26.01 3.68 30.15
N VAL A 42 24.75 3.23 30.19
CA VAL A 42 23.59 4.11 29.97
C VAL A 42 23.50 5.15 31.07
N MET A 43 23.74 4.78 32.32
CA MET A 43 23.72 5.72 33.44
C MET A 43 24.86 6.73 33.36
N GLU A 44 26.07 6.31 33.00
CA GLU A 44 27.22 7.19 32.77
C GLU A 44 26.94 8.22 31.68
N VAL A 45 26.34 7.82 30.55
CA VAL A 45 25.96 8.73 29.46
C VAL A 45 24.85 9.66 29.92
N ALA A 46 23.83 9.16 30.59
CA ALA A 46 22.70 9.97 31.06
C ALA A 46 23.19 11.06 32.04
N GLU A 47 24.09 10.72 32.96
CA GLU A 47 24.69 11.63 33.92
C GLU A 47 25.58 12.68 33.21
N ALA A 48 26.46 12.24 32.29
CA ALA A 48 27.35 13.13 31.54
C ALA A 48 26.61 14.17 30.68
N PHE A 49 25.45 13.81 30.15
CA PHE A 49 24.68 14.68 29.25
C PHE A 49 23.39 15.25 29.90
N GLY A 50 23.19 15.04 31.20
CA GLY A 50 22.00 15.53 31.91
C GLY A 50 20.69 14.94 31.40
N LEU A 51 20.68 13.70 30.90
CA LEU A 51 19.52 13.06 30.35
C LEU A 51 18.69 12.40 31.44
N GLY A 52 17.37 12.64 31.44
CA GLY A 52 16.45 11.94 32.32
C GLY A 52 16.25 10.49 31.85
N VAL A 53 16.45 9.51 32.77
CA VAL A 53 16.22 8.06 32.54
C VAL A 53 14.83 7.63 33.05
N SER A 54 13.86 8.52 33.05
CA SER A 54 12.49 8.17 33.40
C SER A 54 11.75 7.56 32.20
N ASP A 55 10.91 6.57 32.47
CA ASP A 55 10.00 6.03 31.46
C ASP A 55 9.08 7.16 30.99
N LYS A 56 9.21 7.51 29.71
CA LYS A 56 8.33 8.53 29.08
C LYS A 56 7.44 7.83 28.06
N GLU A 57 6.16 8.12 28.14
CA GLU A 57 5.24 7.78 27.08
C GLU A 57 5.47 8.71 25.90
N PHE A 58 5.73 8.16 24.74
CA PHE A 58 5.85 8.88 23.48
C PHE A 58 4.62 8.62 22.64
N VAL A 59 3.77 9.62 22.48
CA VAL A 59 2.56 9.55 21.66
C VAL A 59 2.91 9.90 20.23
N VAL A 60 2.74 8.94 19.30
CA VAL A 60 2.96 9.17 17.86
C VAL A 60 1.67 9.64 17.22
N TYR A 61 0.56 8.96 17.53
CA TYR A 61 -0.78 9.31 17.09
C TYR A 61 -1.75 9.22 18.28
N ASP A 62 -2.55 10.26 18.48
CA ASP A 62 -3.54 10.34 19.54
C ASP A 62 -4.95 10.32 18.95
N ASN A 63 -5.58 9.16 18.95
CA ASN A 63 -6.95 8.96 18.47
C ASN A 63 -7.28 9.62 17.12
N LEU A 64 -6.33 9.56 16.16
CA LEU A 64 -6.52 10.13 14.84
C LEU A 64 -7.63 9.36 14.10
N ARG A 65 -8.72 10.06 13.74
CA ARG A 65 -9.88 9.46 13.07
C ARG A 65 -10.00 9.98 11.65
N PHE A 66 -10.20 9.08 10.69
CA PHE A 66 -10.45 9.43 9.30
C PHE A 66 -11.16 8.28 8.57
N GLN A 67 -11.61 8.55 7.36
CA GLN A 67 -12.30 7.60 6.51
C GLN A 67 -11.55 7.42 5.20
N THR A 68 -11.64 6.21 4.65
CA THR A 68 -11.16 5.87 3.32
C THR A 68 -12.27 5.16 2.55
N GLN A 69 -12.17 5.14 1.22
CA GLN A 69 -13.14 4.48 0.35
C GLN A 69 -12.45 3.45 -0.53
N GLN A 70 -13.21 2.47 -0.95
CA GLN A 70 -12.77 1.51 -1.95
C GLN A 70 -12.31 2.23 -3.23
N GLY A 71 -11.09 1.94 -3.67
CA GLY A 71 -10.45 2.56 -4.84
C GLY A 71 -9.69 3.85 -4.53
N ASP A 72 -9.56 4.24 -3.26
CA ASP A 72 -8.69 5.35 -2.88
C ASP A 72 -7.21 4.98 -3.03
N CYS A 73 -6.41 5.98 -3.42
CA CYS A 73 -4.97 5.95 -3.31
C CYS A 73 -4.56 6.89 -2.19
N ILE A 74 -4.03 6.32 -1.09
CA ILE A 74 -3.68 7.05 0.12
C ILE A 74 -2.17 7.31 0.11
N TYR A 75 -1.78 8.58 0.16
CA TYR A 75 -0.39 8.98 0.24
C TYR A 75 -0.06 9.57 1.61
N ILE A 76 0.83 8.90 2.36
CA ILE A 76 1.24 9.30 3.70
C ILE A 76 2.55 10.08 3.59
N THR A 77 2.52 11.38 3.93
CA THR A 77 3.68 12.27 3.87
C THR A 77 4.11 12.74 5.25
N GLY A 78 5.35 13.16 5.37
CA GLY A 78 5.89 13.73 6.60
C GLY A 78 7.41 13.62 6.66
N GLN A 79 8.02 14.27 7.63
CA GLN A 79 9.46 14.23 7.88
C GLN A 79 9.93 12.81 8.25
N SER A 80 11.23 12.54 8.10
CA SER A 80 11.82 11.29 8.60
C SER A 80 11.56 11.16 10.11
N GLY A 81 11.19 9.96 10.57
CA GLY A 81 10.85 9.72 11.98
C GLY A 81 9.46 10.19 12.42
N SER A 82 8.62 10.76 11.53
CA SER A 82 7.26 11.22 11.88
C SER A 82 6.22 10.11 12.06
N GLY A 83 6.61 8.84 11.96
CA GLY A 83 5.71 7.69 12.16
C GLY A 83 5.00 7.19 10.91
N LYS A 84 5.40 7.60 9.68
CA LYS A 84 4.75 7.17 8.42
C LYS A 84 4.61 5.64 8.28
N SER A 85 5.70 4.91 8.47
CA SER A 85 5.69 3.43 8.41
C SER A 85 4.87 2.80 9.54
N ILE A 86 4.72 3.50 10.67
CA ILE A 86 3.83 3.07 11.77
C ILE A 86 2.38 3.22 11.32
N MET A 87 2.01 4.37 10.75
CA MET A 87 0.68 4.62 10.19
C MET A 87 0.33 3.58 9.13
N LEU A 88 1.25 3.33 8.18
CA LEU A 88 1.04 2.35 7.11
C LEU A 88 0.78 0.95 7.67
N ARG A 89 1.58 0.51 8.65
CA ARG A 89 1.41 -0.80 9.30
C ARG A 89 0.11 -0.90 10.07
N GLU A 90 -0.28 0.15 10.78
CA GLU A 90 -1.53 0.17 11.53
C GLU A 90 -2.75 0.14 10.60
N LEU A 91 -2.73 0.89 9.49
CA LEU A 91 -3.77 0.81 8.46
C LEU A 91 -3.84 -0.59 7.83
N ALA A 92 -2.70 -1.16 7.48
CA ALA A 92 -2.63 -2.51 6.93
C ALA A 92 -3.22 -3.54 7.89
N ARG A 93 -2.94 -3.40 9.20
CA ARG A 93 -3.54 -4.24 10.26
C ARG A 93 -5.05 -4.07 10.29
N GLN A 94 -5.56 -2.83 10.36
CA GLN A 94 -7.01 -2.57 10.43
C GLN A 94 -7.74 -3.10 9.20
N TYR A 95 -7.20 -2.90 8.00
CA TYR A 95 -7.80 -3.48 6.79
C TYR A 95 -7.88 -5.01 6.84
N ARG A 96 -6.85 -5.66 7.37
CA ARG A 96 -6.81 -7.12 7.50
C ARG A 96 -7.72 -7.62 8.61
N ASP A 97 -7.57 -7.08 9.83
CA ASP A 97 -8.16 -7.63 11.05
C ASP A 97 -9.60 -7.16 11.26
N ASP A 98 -9.86 -5.86 11.00
CA ASP A 98 -11.17 -5.25 11.28
C ASP A 98 -12.12 -5.38 10.09
N TYR A 99 -11.58 -5.39 8.86
CA TYR A 99 -12.38 -5.43 7.63
C TYR A 99 -12.27 -6.73 6.84
N GLY A 100 -11.37 -7.64 7.23
CA GLY A 100 -11.21 -8.95 6.58
C GLY A 100 -10.69 -8.88 5.14
N LEU A 101 -9.96 -7.81 4.80
CA LEU A 101 -9.42 -7.61 3.46
C LEU A 101 -8.08 -8.32 3.29
N LYS A 102 -7.80 -8.75 2.07
CA LYS A 102 -6.50 -9.30 1.70
C LYS A 102 -5.51 -8.18 1.49
N VAL A 103 -4.62 -7.99 2.46
CA VAL A 103 -3.57 -6.95 2.44
C VAL A 103 -2.22 -7.58 2.13
N ALA A 104 -1.46 -6.98 1.22
CA ALA A 104 -0.09 -7.36 0.96
C ALA A 104 0.82 -6.14 0.80
N THR A 105 2.11 -6.35 1.06
CA THR A 105 3.16 -5.37 0.82
C THR A 105 3.96 -5.73 -0.43
N LEU A 106 4.76 -4.80 -0.92
CA LEU A 106 5.64 -5.07 -2.06
C LEU A 106 6.71 -6.13 -1.73
N ASN A 107 7.09 -6.24 -0.45
CA ASN A 107 8.10 -7.20 0.01
C ASN A 107 7.56 -8.64 0.14
N ASP A 108 6.24 -8.82 0.06
CA ASP A 108 5.62 -10.14 0.13
C ASP A 108 5.68 -10.90 -1.21
N VAL A 109 6.25 -10.26 -2.26
CA VAL A 109 6.29 -10.81 -3.61
C VAL A 109 7.70 -11.29 -3.95
N GLU A 110 7.84 -12.58 -4.22
CA GLU A 110 9.03 -13.16 -4.82
C GLU A 110 8.89 -13.19 -6.35
N LEU A 111 9.95 -12.79 -7.05
CA LEU A 111 10.03 -12.83 -8.50
C LEU A 111 10.87 -14.03 -8.92
N GLU A 112 10.25 -14.93 -9.66
CA GLU A 112 10.96 -16.01 -10.33
C GLU A 112 11.62 -15.50 -11.62
N ASP A 113 12.83 -15.97 -11.94
CA ASP A 113 13.55 -15.52 -13.14
C ASP A 113 13.09 -16.27 -14.41
N VAL A 114 11.79 -16.22 -14.65
CA VAL A 114 11.12 -16.74 -15.85
C VAL A 114 10.43 -15.60 -16.61
N PRO A 115 10.03 -15.77 -17.88
CA PRO A 115 9.32 -14.73 -18.63
C PRO A 115 8.10 -14.18 -17.87
N LEU A 116 7.86 -12.88 -17.99
CA LEU A 116 6.77 -12.21 -17.27
C LEU A 116 5.41 -12.85 -17.55
N ILE A 117 5.18 -13.22 -18.80
CA ILE A 117 3.91 -13.83 -19.27
C ILE A 117 3.64 -15.18 -18.62
N ASP A 118 4.68 -15.91 -18.21
CA ASP A 118 4.57 -17.27 -17.67
C ASP A 118 4.32 -17.28 -16.16
N GLN A 119 4.51 -16.14 -15.48
CA GLN A 119 4.35 -16.05 -14.04
C GLN A 119 3.09 -15.29 -13.57
N ILE A 120 2.21 -14.90 -14.50
CA ILE A 120 1.01 -14.11 -14.23
C ILE A 120 -0.18 -14.66 -14.99
N GLY A 121 -1.34 -14.69 -14.33
CA GLY A 121 -2.61 -15.12 -14.90
C GLY A 121 -2.69 -16.61 -15.21
N LYS A 122 -3.86 -17.06 -15.60
CA LYS A 122 -4.12 -18.46 -16.00
C LYS A 122 -4.13 -18.65 -17.51
N SER A 123 -4.08 -17.55 -18.26
CA SER A 123 -4.03 -17.53 -19.72
C SER A 123 -3.21 -16.35 -20.21
N THR A 124 -2.70 -16.40 -21.43
CA THR A 124 -1.96 -15.32 -22.08
C THR A 124 -2.78 -14.02 -22.11
N GLU A 125 -4.09 -14.11 -22.38
CA GLU A 125 -4.98 -12.95 -22.41
C GLU A 125 -5.11 -12.29 -21.03
N GLU A 126 -5.29 -13.08 -19.98
CA GLU A 126 -5.38 -12.60 -18.60
C GLU A 126 -4.06 -11.97 -18.16
N ALA A 127 -2.93 -12.64 -18.44
CA ALA A 127 -1.60 -12.12 -18.13
C ALA A 127 -1.34 -10.76 -18.81
N CYS A 128 -1.64 -10.64 -20.10
CA CYS A 128 -1.50 -9.37 -20.82
C CYS A 128 -2.37 -8.25 -20.21
N LYS A 129 -3.60 -8.56 -19.80
CA LYS A 129 -4.49 -7.59 -19.13
C LYS A 129 -3.93 -7.13 -17.78
N ILE A 130 -3.41 -8.05 -16.98
CA ILE A 130 -2.86 -7.74 -15.66
C ILE A 130 -1.56 -6.93 -15.80
N LEU A 131 -0.63 -7.36 -16.67
CA LEU A 131 0.60 -6.62 -16.96
C LEU A 131 0.31 -5.19 -17.44
N SER A 132 -0.64 -5.03 -18.35
CA SER A 132 -1.07 -3.73 -18.85
C SER A 132 -1.68 -2.85 -17.76
N LYS A 133 -2.51 -3.40 -16.86
CA LYS A 133 -3.05 -2.66 -15.70
C LYS A 133 -1.96 -2.17 -14.76
N ALA A 134 -0.88 -2.92 -14.60
CA ALA A 134 0.29 -2.51 -13.82
C ALA A 134 1.20 -1.51 -14.56
N GLY A 135 0.87 -1.14 -15.81
CA GLY A 135 1.64 -0.18 -16.61
C GLY A 135 2.80 -0.79 -17.40
N LEU A 136 2.82 -2.11 -17.56
CA LEU A 136 3.71 -2.82 -18.47
C LEU A 136 2.96 -3.03 -19.79
N ASN A 137 3.05 -2.06 -20.73
CA ASN A 137 2.26 -2.06 -21.96
C ASN A 137 3.05 -2.48 -23.20
N ASP A 138 4.35 -2.71 -23.05
CA ASP A 138 5.21 -3.15 -24.16
C ASP A 138 5.23 -4.68 -24.21
N ALA A 139 4.72 -5.25 -25.30
CA ALA A 139 4.69 -6.69 -25.53
C ALA A 139 6.09 -7.33 -25.49
N TYR A 140 7.12 -6.56 -25.84
CA TYR A 140 8.50 -7.05 -25.77
C TYR A 140 8.95 -7.34 -24.33
N LEU A 141 8.40 -6.63 -23.35
CA LEU A 141 8.66 -6.91 -21.94
C LEU A 141 8.03 -8.23 -21.47
N PHE A 142 6.92 -8.66 -22.08
CA PHE A 142 6.19 -9.85 -21.63
C PHE A 142 7.02 -11.13 -21.75
N ILE A 143 7.94 -11.17 -22.72
CA ILE A 143 8.84 -12.30 -22.96
C ILE A 143 10.20 -12.16 -22.25
N ARG A 144 10.42 -11.06 -21.50
CA ARG A 144 11.63 -10.83 -20.72
C ARG A 144 11.52 -11.45 -19.34
N ARG A 145 12.68 -11.63 -18.71
CA ARG A 145 12.80 -12.09 -17.31
C ARG A 145 12.96 -10.91 -16.37
N PRO A 146 12.62 -11.05 -15.08
CA PRO A 146 12.79 -9.98 -14.09
C PRO A 146 14.23 -9.46 -13.98
N SER A 147 15.24 -10.30 -14.19
CA SER A 147 16.66 -9.91 -14.22
C SER A 147 17.02 -8.94 -15.34
N GLU A 148 16.23 -8.90 -16.41
CA GLU A 148 16.43 -8.02 -17.57
C GLU A 148 15.67 -6.68 -17.46
N LEU A 149 14.88 -6.50 -16.41
CA LEU A 149 14.04 -5.32 -16.21
C LEU A 149 14.79 -4.21 -15.48
N SER A 150 14.44 -2.94 -15.81
CA SER A 150 14.80 -1.80 -14.96
C SER A 150 14.06 -1.88 -13.61
N ASP A 151 14.55 -1.16 -12.61
CA ASP A 151 13.93 -1.15 -11.27
C ASP A 151 12.45 -0.72 -11.32
N GLY A 152 12.11 0.30 -12.13
CA GLY A 152 10.73 0.73 -12.31
C GLY A 152 9.84 -0.31 -13.00
N GLN A 153 10.38 -1.09 -13.95
CA GLN A 153 9.65 -2.19 -14.59
C GLN A 153 9.47 -3.36 -13.62
N ARG A 154 10.49 -3.65 -12.84
CA ARG A 154 10.44 -4.69 -11.78
C ARG A 154 9.40 -4.34 -10.72
N TYR A 155 9.35 -3.08 -10.28
CA TYR A 155 8.33 -2.59 -9.36
C TYR A 155 6.89 -2.78 -9.92
N ARG A 156 6.67 -2.47 -11.19
CA ARG A 156 5.38 -2.70 -11.87
C ARG A 156 5.04 -4.18 -11.98
N LEU A 157 6.03 -5.05 -12.17
CA LEU A 157 5.81 -6.49 -12.16
C LEU A 157 5.36 -6.98 -10.78
N ILE A 158 5.94 -6.46 -9.69
CA ILE A 158 5.48 -6.76 -8.33
C ILE A 158 4.01 -6.36 -8.17
N ILE A 159 3.63 -5.17 -8.62
CA ILE A 159 2.22 -4.74 -8.61
C ILE A 159 1.35 -5.69 -9.43
N ALA A 160 1.81 -6.11 -10.61
CA ALA A 160 1.07 -7.07 -11.43
C ALA A 160 0.83 -8.39 -10.70
N LYS A 161 1.84 -8.94 -10.01
CA LYS A 161 1.68 -10.16 -9.19
C LYS A 161 0.70 -9.98 -8.04
N LEU A 162 0.69 -8.82 -7.39
CA LEU A 162 -0.28 -8.52 -6.33
C LEU A 162 -1.71 -8.42 -6.88
N LEU A 163 -1.89 -7.83 -8.07
CA LEU A 163 -3.18 -7.79 -8.75
C LEU A 163 -3.67 -9.19 -9.16
N ASP A 164 -2.77 -10.03 -9.67
CA ASP A 164 -3.05 -11.43 -10.03
C ASP A 164 -3.44 -12.26 -8.80
N ALA A 165 -2.76 -12.03 -7.68
CA ALA A 165 -3.08 -12.67 -6.41
C ALA A 165 -4.42 -12.22 -5.81
N GLY A 166 -5.12 -11.25 -6.42
CA GLY A 166 -6.40 -10.72 -5.95
C GLY A 166 -6.29 -10.04 -4.60
N VAL A 167 -5.26 -9.23 -4.40
CA VAL A 167 -5.06 -8.43 -3.19
C VAL A 167 -6.02 -7.25 -3.21
N ASP A 168 -6.71 -7.00 -2.08
CA ASP A 168 -7.67 -5.90 -1.93
C ASP A 168 -6.98 -4.58 -1.61
N VAL A 169 -5.87 -4.64 -0.84
CA VAL A 169 -5.10 -3.47 -0.40
C VAL A 169 -3.61 -3.73 -0.58
N ILE A 170 -2.95 -2.84 -1.30
CA ILE A 170 -1.49 -2.85 -1.48
C ILE A 170 -0.90 -1.77 -0.59
N ALA A 171 -0.05 -2.17 0.36
CA ALA A 171 0.70 -1.25 1.22
C ALA A 171 2.14 -1.14 0.70
N ALA A 172 2.55 0.08 0.32
CA ALA A 172 3.89 0.36 -0.18
C ALA A 172 4.62 1.28 0.80
N ASP A 173 5.77 0.84 1.31
CA ASP A 173 6.73 1.65 2.08
C ASP A 173 7.98 1.83 1.21
N GLU A 174 8.67 2.95 1.39
CA GLU A 174 9.90 3.28 0.62
C GLU A 174 10.99 2.24 0.79
#